data_ff6b4ffdf060e32ce13691ec757be645
#
_entry.id   ff6b4ffdf060e32ce13691ec757be645
#
_cell.length_a   1.000
_cell.length_b   1.000
_cell.length_c   1.000
_cell.angle_alpha   90.00
_cell.angle_beta   90.00
_cell.angle_gamma   90.00
#
_symmetry.space_group_name_H-M   'P 1'
#
loop_
_entity.id
_entity.type
_entity.pdbx_description
1 polymer ?
#
loop_
_entity_poly.entity_id
_entity_poly.type
_entity_poly.pdbx_seq_one_letter_code
_entity_poly.pdbx_strand_id
1 'polypeptide(L)'
;MKTWDAIIVGGGVIGLSLARRLKSQGLDVLIVEKHEPAREATYAAGGMIASCDPHIPQELSLLVAASAKLYPEFVQELQDESGEAVDLRDAGTVAYFGSGEVSECAGARQLTDDVLSHIEPSLQLRGNAWFLPELCVDPRVLGRSLVQAAKHRGVDMVTGSPVIEVLAAGGGATGVRTTQSEYAAGLVVNCAGAWAGQIAPPSIPTRPVKGQMVCVVPHGGAPHSGPLIQHVVRTPEVYIIPRSDGRILLGATVEEAGFDKTVDPDTIRKLHQAGVDAVPAMAKMRIHDAWAGLRPGTPDNLPILGETSLRGYYAVTGHYRDGILLAPITAQLMAELITGCKPALDLQPFSPLRFG
;
A
#
# COMPACT_ATOMS: atom_id res chain seq x y z
N MET A 1 23.14 26.47 -5.63
CA MET A 1 21.86 25.73 -5.65
C MET A 1 22.02 24.58 -4.66
N LYS A 2 21.03 24.28 -3.80
CA LYS A 2 21.14 23.12 -2.88
C LYS A 2 21.14 21.85 -3.71
N THR A 3 22.01 20.90 -3.39
CA THR A 3 22.05 19.55 -3.98
C THR A 3 21.75 18.56 -2.88
N TRP A 4 21.09 17.48 -3.24
CA TRP A 4 20.79 16.37 -2.35
C TRP A 4 21.56 15.13 -2.81
N ASP A 5 21.76 14.17 -1.92
CA ASP A 5 22.32 12.87 -2.29
C ASP A 5 21.30 12.07 -3.11
N ALA A 6 20.03 12.10 -2.68
CA ALA A 6 18.94 11.39 -3.36
C ALA A 6 17.66 12.23 -3.49
N ILE A 7 17.00 12.13 -4.65
CA ILE A 7 15.65 12.64 -4.88
C ILE A 7 14.70 11.45 -5.01
N ILE A 8 13.66 11.43 -4.18
CA ILE A 8 12.55 10.47 -4.25
C ILE A 8 11.38 11.16 -4.96
N VAL A 9 10.95 10.62 -6.08
CA VAL A 9 9.79 11.12 -6.83
C VAL A 9 8.55 10.36 -6.38
N GLY A 10 7.67 11.07 -5.69
CA GLY A 10 6.43 10.53 -5.12
C GLY A 10 6.49 10.30 -3.62
N GLY A 11 5.57 10.94 -2.92
CA GLY A 11 5.39 10.90 -1.45
C GLY A 11 4.32 9.88 -1.02
N GLY A 12 4.21 8.73 -1.68
CA GLY A 12 3.38 7.61 -1.24
C GLY A 12 4.06 6.78 -0.14
N VAL A 13 3.39 5.71 0.33
CA VAL A 13 3.92 4.81 1.38
C VAL A 13 5.31 4.30 1.05
N ILE A 14 5.59 3.96 -0.21
CA ILE A 14 6.89 3.45 -0.67
C ILE A 14 7.97 4.55 -0.60
N GLY A 15 7.70 5.71 -1.20
CA GLY A 15 8.67 6.81 -1.24
C GLY A 15 8.99 7.38 0.14
N LEU A 16 7.97 7.56 0.99
CA LEU A 16 8.14 8.03 2.37
C LEU A 16 8.94 7.04 3.23
N SER A 17 8.64 5.73 3.13
CA SER A 17 9.37 4.70 3.87
C SER A 17 10.84 4.62 3.43
N LEU A 18 11.09 4.68 2.12
CA LEU A 18 12.45 4.67 1.58
C LEU A 18 13.24 5.93 1.96
N ALA A 19 12.63 7.11 1.80
CA ALA A 19 13.26 8.38 2.16
C ALA A 19 13.69 8.40 3.63
N ARG A 20 12.79 7.96 4.52
CA ARG A 20 13.06 7.82 5.96
C ARG A 20 14.24 6.88 6.21
N ARG A 21 14.32 5.75 5.49
CA ARG A 21 15.39 4.76 5.63
C ARG A 21 16.71 5.30 5.12
N LEU A 22 16.76 5.93 3.95
CA LEU A 22 17.97 6.55 3.40
C LEU A 22 18.50 7.68 4.30
N LYS A 23 17.59 8.50 4.84
CA LYS A 23 17.98 9.56 5.80
C LYS A 23 18.60 8.98 7.06
N SER A 24 18.12 7.83 7.57
CA SER A 24 18.75 7.15 8.73
C SER A 24 20.16 6.60 8.43
N GLN A 25 20.51 6.43 7.16
CA GLN A 25 21.83 6.04 6.70
C GLN A 25 22.73 7.24 6.37
N GLY A 26 22.28 8.47 6.69
CA GLY A 26 23.07 9.69 6.58
C GLY A 26 22.98 10.43 5.26
N LEU A 27 22.14 10.00 4.30
CA LEU A 27 21.94 10.70 3.04
C LEU A 27 21.06 11.95 3.22
N ASP A 28 21.37 12.99 2.48
CA ASP A 28 20.46 14.12 2.31
C ASP A 28 19.41 13.80 1.24
N VAL A 29 18.14 13.77 1.66
CA VAL A 29 17.02 13.27 0.84
C VAL A 29 15.98 14.36 0.61
N LEU A 30 15.57 14.51 -0.65
CA LEU A 30 14.42 15.33 -1.06
C LEU A 30 13.31 14.42 -1.58
N ILE A 31 12.10 14.60 -1.08
CA ILE A 31 10.88 14.07 -1.72
C ILE A 31 10.28 15.17 -2.60
N VAL A 32 9.96 14.83 -3.87
CA VAL A 32 9.20 15.70 -4.78
C VAL A 32 7.86 15.02 -5.07
N GLU A 33 6.78 15.65 -4.60
CA GLU A 33 5.42 15.11 -4.70
C GLU A 33 4.53 16.04 -5.54
N LYS A 34 3.74 15.45 -6.43
CA LYS A 34 2.86 16.21 -7.34
C LYS A 34 1.72 16.94 -6.62
N HIS A 35 1.23 16.39 -5.51
CA HIS A 35 0.13 16.94 -4.71
C HIS A 35 0.47 16.91 -3.21
N GLU A 36 -0.46 16.43 -2.38
CA GLU A 36 -0.22 16.14 -0.97
C GLU A 36 0.35 14.73 -0.80
N PRO A 37 1.36 14.53 0.06
CA PRO A 37 1.91 13.20 0.33
C PRO A 37 0.86 12.24 0.90
N ALA A 38 1.01 10.96 0.58
CA ALA A 38 0.18 9.85 1.04
C ALA A 38 -1.31 9.93 0.64
N ARG A 39 -1.70 10.75 -0.37
CA ARG A 39 -3.12 11.00 -0.72
C ARG A 39 -3.62 10.23 -1.95
N GLU A 40 -2.76 9.47 -2.61
CA GLU A 40 -3.14 8.65 -3.77
C GLU A 40 -3.41 7.18 -3.37
N ALA A 41 -2.77 6.18 -3.97
CA ALA A 41 -2.98 4.76 -3.68
C ALA A 41 -2.87 4.41 -2.19
N THR A 42 -1.96 5.07 -1.45
CA THR A 42 -1.79 4.91 -0.01
C THR A 42 -3.07 5.25 0.74
N TYR A 43 -3.68 6.40 0.48
CA TYR A 43 -4.91 6.85 1.13
C TYR A 43 -6.12 5.96 0.79
N ALA A 44 -6.16 5.47 -0.45
CA ALA A 44 -7.27 4.71 -0.98
C ALA A 44 -7.24 3.23 -0.58
N ALA A 45 -6.13 2.74 -0.05
CA ALA A 45 -5.94 1.33 0.27
C ALA A 45 -6.82 0.84 1.43
N GLY A 46 -7.13 -0.47 1.42
CA GLY A 46 -7.79 -1.14 2.55
C GLY A 46 -6.88 -1.39 3.74
N GLY A 47 -5.58 -1.49 3.53
CA GLY A 47 -4.57 -1.66 4.60
C GLY A 47 -4.43 -3.08 5.14
N MET A 48 -4.89 -4.08 4.42
CA MET A 48 -4.67 -5.48 4.78
C MET A 48 -3.19 -5.85 4.58
N ILE A 49 -2.62 -6.51 5.59
CA ILE A 49 -1.29 -7.12 5.54
C ILE A 49 -1.51 -8.61 5.28
N ALA A 50 -2.01 -8.88 4.07
CA ALA A 50 -2.56 -10.17 3.64
C ALA A 50 -1.45 -11.17 3.28
N SER A 51 -0.60 -11.51 4.25
CA SER A 51 0.57 -12.37 4.06
C SER A 51 0.23 -13.85 3.81
N CYS A 52 -1.01 -14.22 4.04
CA CYS A 52 -1.51 -15.60 3.90
C CYS A 52 -2.48 -15.76 2.72
N ASP A 53 -2.52 -14.81 1.78
CA ASP A 53 -3.36 -14.90 0.59
C ASP A 53 -2.81 -15.95 -0.38
N PRO A 54 -3.58 -17.00 -0.74
CA PRO A 54 -3.12 -18.03 -1.66
C PRO A 54 -2.87 -17.53 -3.08
N HIS A 55 -3.36 -16.34 -3.42
CA HIS A 55 -3.18 -15.71 -4.74
C HIS A 55 -1.90 -14.86 -4.84
N ILE A 56 -1.05 -14.84 -3.80
CA ILE A 56 0.25 -14.16 -3.86
C ILE A 56 1.13 -14.89 -4.89
N PRO A 57 1.67 -14.18 -5.89
CA PRO A 57 2.65 -14.76 -6.81
C PRO A 57 3.83 -15.39 -6.05
N GLN A 58 4.31 -16.54 -6.51
CA GLN A 58 5.39 -17.27 -5.83
C GLN A 58 6.64 -16.41 -5.66
N GLU A 59 6.94 -15.55 -6.63
CA GLU A 59 8.07 -14.62 -6.62
C GLU A 59 7.99 -13.62 -5.46
N LEU A 60 6.78 -13.27 -5.03
CA LEU A 60 6.57 -12.33 -3.92
C LEU A 60 6.60 -12.99 -2.55
N SER A 61 6.51 -14.32 -2.45
CA SER A 61 6.27 -15.00 -1.17
C SER A 61 7.32 -14.66 -0.09
N LEU A 62 8.60 -14.60 -0.46
CA LEU A 62 9.68 -14.24 0.46
C LEU A 62 9.60 -12.77 0.91
N LEU A 63 9.30 -11.84 -0.03
CA LEU A 63 9.14 -10.42 0.30
C LEU A 63 7.95 -10.22 1.24
N VAL A 64 6.83 -10.85 0.93
CA VAL A 64 5.59 -10.78 1.70
C VAL A 64 5.80 -11.29 3.13
N ALA A 65 6.40 -12.47 3.28
CA ALA A 65 6.68 -13.06 4.59
C ALA A 65 7.66 -12.19 5.41
N ALA A 66 8.71 -11.67 4.79
CA ALA A 66 9.67 -10.79 5.44
C ALA A 66 9.01 -9.46 5.86
N SER A 67 8.21 -8.87 4.97
CA SER A 67 7.55 -7.59 5.24
C SER A 67 6.52 -7.68 6.36
N ALA A 68 5.70 -8.73 6.37
CA ALA A 68 4.72 -8.95 7.43
C ALA A 68 5.38 -9.05 8.82
N LYS A 69 6.55 -9.70 8.91
CA LYS A 69 7.34 -9.78 10.16
C LYS A 69 7.89 -8.43 10.62
N LEU A 70 8.22 -7.54 9.69
CA LEU A 70 8.72 -6.20 10.00
C LEU A 70 7.62 -5.23 10.46
N TYR A 71 6.35 -5.53 10.18
CA TYR A 71 5.26 -4.59 10.35
C TYR A 71 5.09 -4.07 11.79
N PRO A 72 5.11 -4.92 12.85
CA PRO A 72 4.97 -4.44 14.23
C PRO A 72 6.06 -3.43 14.62
N GLU A 73 7.33 -3.72 14.31
CA GLU A 73 8.46 -2.83 14.60
C GLU A 73 8.38 -1.55 13.76
N PHE A 74 8.06 -1.68 12.47
CA PHE A 74 7.89 -0.55 11.57
C PHE A 74 6.82 0.44 12.07
N VAL A 75 5.67 -0.07 12.54
CA VAL A 75 4.61 0.77 13.11
C VAL A 75 5.06 1.40 14.43
N GLN A 76 5.73 0.64 15.30
CA GLN A 76 6.24 1.17 16.58
C GLN A 76 7.22 2.32 16.35
N GLU A 77 8.20 2.16 15.46
CA GLU A 77 9.11 3.23 15.10
C GLU A 77 8.38 4.48 14.56
N LEU A 78 7.34 4.28 13.74
CA LEU A 78 6.54 5.40 13.23
C LEU A 78 5.78 6.13 14.32
N GLN A 79 5.23 5.42 15.29
CA GLN A 79 4.56 6.02 16.44
C GLN A 79 5.54 6.84 17.29
N ASP A 80 6.73 6.30 17.54
CA ASP A 80 7.77 6.97 18.32
C ASP A 80 8.25 8.27 17.64
N GLU A 81 8.36 8.27 16.31
CA GLU A 81 8.84 9.41 15.52
C GLU A 81 7.76 10.45 15.22
N SER A 82 6.51 10.01 15.00
CA SER A 82 5.43 10.90 14.60
C SER A 82 4.60 11.43 15.77
N GLY A 83 4.61 10.71 16.89
CA GLY A 83 3.70 10.96 18.01
C GLY A 83 2.24 10.57 17.74
N GLU A 84 1.94 9.96 16.57
CA GLU A 84 0.59 9.49 16.22
C GLU A 84 0.43 8.00 16.52
N ALA A 85 -0.68 7.60 17.15
CA ALA A 85 -1.05 6.20 17.30
C ALA A 85 -1.53 5.64 15.96
N VAL A 86 -0.87 4.62 15.45
CA VAL A 86 -1.22 3.93 14.20
C VAL A 86 -2.13 2.75 14.51
N ASP A 87 -3.33 2.72 13.92
CA ASP A 87 -4.29 1.62 14.09
C ASP A 87 -3.79 0.35 13.38
N LEU A 88 -2.91 -0.41 14.06
CA LEU A 88 -2.46 -1.74 13.64
C LEU A 88 -3.24 -2.79 14.42
N ARG A 89 -3.98 -3.64 13.71
CA ARG A 89 -4.84 -4.66 14.26
C ARG A 89 -4.29 -6.05 13.95
N ASP A 90 -4.31 -6.93 14.95
CA ASP A 90 -3.84 -8.32 14.89
C ASP A 90 -4.97 -9.36 15.08
N ALA A 91 -6.21 -8.92 14.93
CA ALA A 91 -7.37 -9.80 15.07
C ALA A 91 -7.37 -10.96 14.07
N GLY A 92 -6.68 -10.82 12.96
CA GLY A 92 -6.65 -11.79 11.88
C GLY A 92 -7.74 -11.55 10.81
N THR A 93 -7.82 -12.47 9.86
CA THR A 93 -8.75 -12.45 8.75
C THR A 93 -9.60 -13.72 8.74
N VAL A 94 -10.90 -13.59 8.55
CA VAL A 94 -11.79 -14.68 8.15
C VAL A 94 -11.91 -14.65 6.63
N ALA A 95 -11.37 -15.66 5.94
CA ALA A 95 -11.35 -15.74 4.49
C ALA A 95 -12.22 -16.87 3.97
N TYR A 96 -12.97 -16.59 2.89
CA TYR A 96 -13.73 -17.58 2.14
C TYR A 96 -13.02 -17.81 0.82
N PHE A 97 -12.52 -19.03 0.61
CA PHE A 97 -11.85 -19.45 -0.60
C PHE A 97 -12.75 -20.26 -1.51
N GLY A 98 -12.39 -20.31 -2.79
CA GLY A 98 -12.98 -21.23 -3.74
C GLY A 98 -12.74 -22.70 -3.36
N SER A 99 -13.46 -23.62 -4.01
CA SER A 99 -13.27 -25.05 -3.77
C SER A 99 -11.87 -25.49 -4.20
N GLY A 100 -11.13 -26.09 -3.25
CA GLY A 100 -9.76 -26.57 -3.47
C GLY A 100 -8.64 -25.59 -3.15
N GLU A 101 -8.94 -24.35 -2.84
CA GLU A 101 -7.96 -23.39 -2.35
C GLU A 101 -7.75 -23.56 -0.85
N VAL A 102 -6.49 -23.59 -0.43
CA VAL A 102 -6.07 -23.66 0.97
C VAL A 102 -4.89 -22.74 1.17
N SER A 103 -4.80 -22.14 2.35
CA SER A 103 -3.63 -21.35 2.72
C SER A 103 -2.61 -22.26 3.41
N GLU A 104 -1.39 -22.29 2.91
CA GLU A 104 -0.24 -22.98 3.53
C GLU A 104 0.45 -22.13 4.62
N CYS A 105 -0.12 -20.98 4.94
CA CYS A 105 0.42 -20.05 5.93
C CYS A 105 0.43 -20.66 7.32
N ALA A 106 1.53 -20.51 8.04
CA ALA A 106 1.65 -20.99 9.42
C ALA A 106 0.59 -20.33 10.32
N GLY A 107 -0.22 -21.16 11.00
CA GLY A 107 -1.33 -20.70 11.84
C GLY A 107 -2.65 -20.49 11.10
N ALA A 108 -2.70 -20.64 9.78
CA ALA A 108 -3.96 -20.73 9.07
C ALA A 108 -4.71 -21.99 9.49
N ARG A 109 -6.03 -21.88 9.67
CA ARG A 109 -6.88 -23.03 10.04
C ARG A 109 -8.29 -22.87 9.48
N GLN A 110 -8.87 -23.96 9.05
CA GLN A 110 -10.27 -24.01 8.67
C GLN A 110 -11.17 -23.81 9.90
N LEU A 111 -12.22 -23.04 9.74
CA LEU A 111 -13.20 -22.76 10.78
C LEU A 111 -14.45 -23.62 10.59
N THR A 112 -14.98 -24.18 11.68
CA THR A 112 -16.32 -24.74 11.69
C THR A 112 -17.35 -23.63 11.86
N ASP A 113 -18.60 -23.88 11.46
CA ASP A 113 -19.68 -22.91 11.61
C ASP A 113 -19.94 -22.51 13.05
N ASP A 114 -19.73 -23.44 14.02
CA ASP A 114 -19.85 -23.16 15.45
C ASP A 114 -18.78 -22.17 15.92
N VAL A 115 -17.51 -22.40 15.54
CA VAL A 115 -16.40 -21.49 15.86
C VAL A 115 -16.63 -20.13 15.21
N LEU A 116 -17.01 -20.11 13.94
CA LEU A 116 -17.29 -18.88 13.20
C LEU A 116 -18.41 -18.07 13.87
N SER A 117 -19.51 -18.72 14.27
CA SER A 117 -20.62 -18.07 14.96
C SER A 117 -20.25 -17.50 16.32
N HIS A 118 -19.23 -18.07 16.97
CA HIS A 118 -18.72 -17.57 18.24
C HIS A 118 -17.80 -16.35 18.06
N ILE A 119 -16.88 -16.38 17.08
CA ILE A 119 -15.90 -15.30 16.89
C ILE A 119 -16.49 -14.12 16.10
N GLU A 120 -17.43 -14.38 15.18
CA GLU A 120 -18.11 -13.35 14.35
C GLU A 120 -19.64 -13.61 14.32
N PRO A 121 -20.34 -13.36 15.43
CA PRO A 121 -21.78 -13.65 15.52
C PRO A 121 -22.66 -12.86 14.55
N SER A 122 -22.17 -11.70 14.06
CA SER A 122 -22.86 -10.87 13.09
C SER A 122 -22.71 -11.36 11.65
N LEU A 123 -21.76 -12.24 11.37
CA LEU A 123 -21.49 -12.77 10.04
C LEU A 123 -22.46 -13.90 9.71
N GLN A 124 -23.15 -13.81 8.58
CA GLN A 124 -24.13 -14.84 8.17
C GLN A 124 -23.60 -15.85 7.14
N LEU A 125 -22.43 -15.59 6.56
CA LEU A 125 -21.77 -16.53 5.65
C LEU A 125 -21.39 -17.82 6.39
N ARG A 126 -21.53 -18.97 5.72
CA ARG A 126 -21.23 -20.30 6.29
C ARG A 126 -20.45 -21.15 5.30
N GLY A 127 -19.77 -22.18 5.81
CA GLY A 127 -18.99 -23.12 5.03
C GLY A 127 -17.64 -22.55 4.58
N ASN A 128 -16.70 -23.38 4.28
CA ASN A 128 -15.34 -23.12 3.78
C ASN A 128 -14.62 -21.83 4.23
N ALA A 129 -14.85 -21.46 5.51
CA ALA A 129 -14.20 -20.32 6.12
C ALA A 129 -12.85 -20.73 6.73
N TRP A 130 -11.87 -19.83 6.58
CA TRP A 130 -10.52 -20.00 7.14
C TRP A 130 -10.17 -18.81 8.02
N PHE A 131 -9.54 -19.09 9.15
CA PHE A 131 -8.84 -18.06 9.92
C PHE A 131 -7.41 -17.94 9.40
N LEU A 132 -6.99 -16.70 9.13
CA LEU A 132 -5.63 -16.36 8.72
C LEU A 132 -5.02 -15.38 9.75
N PRO A 133 -3.81 -15.65 10.29
CA PRO A 133 -3.17 -14.77 11.26
C PRO A 133 -2.51 -13.58 10.58
N GLU A 134 -3.32 -12.74 9.97
CA GLU A 134 -2.93 -11.54 9.23
C GLU A 134 -3.15 -10.27 10.05
N LEU A 135 -2.41 -9.23 9.70
CA LEU A 135 -2.56 -7.91 10.28
C LEU A 135 -3.40 -7.00 9.36
N CYS A 136 -3.88 -5.90 9.94
CA CYS A 136 -4.52 -4.83 9.19
C CYS A 136 -4.14 -3.48 9.79
N VAL A 137 -3.79 -2.50 8.96
CA VAL A 137 -3.43 -1.15 9.40
C VAL A 137 -4.38 -0.12 8.79
N ASP A 138 -4.65 1.00 9.47
CA ASP A 138 -5.32 2.14 8.81
C ASP A 138 -4.29 2.89 7.93
N PRO A 139 -4.37 2.80 6.59
CA PRO A 139 -3.38 3.41 5.70
C PRO A 139 -3.44 4.93 5.67
N ARG A 140 -4.56 5.54 6.09
CA ARG A 140 -4.70 6.99 6.19
C ARG A 140 -3.91 7.51 7.39
N VAL A 141 -3.95 6.82 8.51
CA VAL A 141 -3.13 7.12 9.69
C VAL A 141 -1.67 6.81 9.39
N LEU A 142 -1.38 5.62 8.87
CA LEU A 142 -0.01 5.20 8.48
C LEU A 142 0.65 6.24 7.57
N GLY A 143 -0.09 6.75 6.55
CA GLY A 143 0.43 7.76 5.63
C GLY A 143 0.76 9.08 6.31
N ARG A 144 -0.10 9.56 7.25
CA ARG A 144 0.20 10.77 8.03
C ARG A 144 1.40 10.58 8.94
N SER A 145 1.46 9.46 9.64
CA SER A 145 2.59 9.14 10.52
C SER A 145 3.90 9.06 9.74
N LEU A 146 3.90 8.47 8.54
CA LEU A 146 5.07 8.45 7.66
C LEU A 146 5.53 9.86 7.24
N VAL A 147 4.60 10.75 6.92
CA VAL A 147 4.93 12.16 6.59
C VAL A 147 5.57 12.86 7.78
N GLN A 148 5.03 12.69 8.98
CA GLN A 148 5.59 13.30 10.20
C GLN A 148 6.94 12.69 10.55
N ALA A 149 7.07 11.38 10.49
CA ALA A 149 8.33 10.67 10.75
C ALA A 149 9.44 11.06 9.76
N ALA A 150 9.12 11.22 8.47
CA ALA A 150 10.06 11.71 7.47
C ALA A 150 10.54 13.14 7.79
N LYS A 151 9.62 14.03 8.17
CA LYS A 151 9.95 15.40 8.63
C LYS A 151 10.78 15.40 9.90
N HIS A 152 10.44 14.57 10.88
CA HIS A 152 11.18 14.42 12.12
C HIS A 152 12.64 14.03 11.86
N ARG A 153 12.87 13.14 10.91
CA ARG A 153 14.23 12.74 10.49
C ARG A 153 14.94 13.79 9.62
N GLY A 154 14.30 14.89 9.24
CA GLY A 154 14.88 15.94 8.42
C GLY A 154 14.93 15.60 6.93
N VAL A 155 13.96 14.84 6.43
CA VAL A 155 13.73 14.68 4.98
C VAL A 155 13.13 15.98 4.43
N ASP A 156 13.76 16.56 3.41
CA ASP A 156 13.21 17.72 2.70
C ASP A 156 12.02 17.28 1.83
N MET A 157 11.01 18.15 1.70
CA MET A 157 9.81 17.84 0.93
C MET A 157 9.36 19.04 0.11
N VAL A 158 9.13 18.82 -1.19
CA VAL A 158 8.48 19.75 -2.10
C VAL A 158 7.18 19.11 -2.59
N THR A 159 6.08 19.80 -2.38
CA THR A 159 4.73 19.35 -2.74
C THR A 159 4.11 20.25 -3.80
N GLY A 160 3.05 19.78 -4.48
CA GLY A 160 2.43 20.52 -5.58
C GLY A 160 3.32 20.68 -6.81
N SER A 161 4.35 19.81 -6.96
CA SER A 161 5.41 19.97 -7.98
C SER A 161 5.58 18.68 -8.79
N PRO A 162 4.76 18.44 -9.82
CA PRO A 162 4.86 17.24 -10.65
C PRO A 162 6.22 17.14 -11.35
N VAL A 163 6.92 16.04 -11.12
CA VAL A 163 8.13 15.70 -11.90
C VAL A 163 7.70 15.22 -13.28
N ILE A 164 8.31 15.81 -14.31
CA ILE A 164 8.03 15.50 -15.71
C ILE A 164 9.20 14.80 -16.40
N GLU A 165 10.42 14.95 -15.87
CA GLU A 165 11.62 14.42 -16.49
C GLU A 165 12.70 14.12 -15.45
N VAL A 166 13.47 13.06 -15.68
CA VAL A 166 14.74 12.79 -15.02
C VAL A 166 15.86 13.40 -15.85
N LEU A 167 16.61 14.32 -15.28
CA LEU A 167 17.76 14.95 -15.91
C LEU A 167 18.94 14.00 -15.93
N ALA A 168 19.65 13.94 -17.05
CA ALA A 168 20.81 13.07 -17.22
C ALA A 168 21.97 13.78 -17.90
N ALA A 169 23.19 13.49 -17.47
CA ALA A 169 24.41 13.91 -18.12
C ALA A 169 25.52 12.87 -17.90
N GLY A 170 26.42 12.71 -18.85
CA GLY A 170 27.53 11.74 -18.72
C GLY A 170 27.07 10.30 -18.51
N GLY A 171 25.89 9.92 -19.01
CA GLY A 171 25.33 8.57 -18.86
C GLY A 171 24.77 8.26 -17.47
N GLY A 172 24.55 9.25 -16.62
CA GLY A 172 23.94 9.10 -15.31
C GLY A 172 22.89 10.16 -15.00
N ALA A 173 22.02 9.87 -14.04
CA ALA A 173 21.04 10.81 -13.50
C ALA A 173 21.76 11.99 -12.81
N THR A 174 21.22 13.19 -12.98
CA THR A 174 21.76 14.42 -12.36
C THR A 174 20.71 15.20 -11.59
N GLY A 175 19.45 14.77 -11.63
CA GLY A 175 18.35 15.42 -10.95
C GLY A 175 17.01 15.19 -11.63
N VAL A 176 16.05 16.03 -11.29
CA VAL A 176 14.71 16.01 -11.87
C VAL A 176 14.27 17.39 -12.29
N ARG A 177 13.45 17.45 -13.33
CA ARG A 177 12.70 18.64 -13.75
C ARG A 177 11.23 18.47 -13.37
N THR A 178 10.70 19.50 -12.75
CA THR A 178 9.28 19.64 -12.49
C THR A 178 8.66 20.68 -13.40
N THR A 179 7.36 20.90 -13.31
CA THR A 179 6.68 21.99 -14.03
C THR A 179 7.11 23.39 -13.57
N GLN A 180 7.83 23.50 -12.44
CA GLN A 180 8.17 24.79 -11.82
C GLN A 180 9.67 25.02 -11.65
N SER A 181 10.45 23.96 -11.42
CA SER A 181 11.86 24.06 -11.02
C SER A 181 12.64 22.80 -11.38
N GLU A 182 13.97 22.89 -11.28
CA GLU A 182 14.89 21.75 -11.35
C GLU A 182 15.54 21.52 -9.98
N TYR A 183 15.74 20.25 -9.65
CA TYR A 183 16.40 19.81 -8.43
C TYR A 183 17.54 18.87 -8.79
N ALA A 184 18.71 19.07 -8.18
CA ALA A 184 19.94 18.34 -8.51
C ALA A 184 20.21 17.24 -7.48
N ALA A 185 20.47 16.02 -7.94
CA ALA A 185 20.97 14.89 -7.15
C ALA A 185 21.60 13.84 -8.07
N GLY A 186 22.60 13.13 -7.55
CA GLY A 186 23.22 12.01 -8.28
C GLY A 186 22.40 10.72 -8.24
N LEU A 187 21.42 10.63 -7.34
CA LEU A 187 20.51 9.50 -7.20
C LEU A 187 19.07 9.99 -7.35
N VAL A 188 18.31 9.38 -8.24
CA VAL A 188 16.88 9.65 -8.46
C VAL A 188 16.11 8.34 -8.33
N VAL A 189 15.09 8.31 -7.48
CA VAL A 189 14.28 7.11 -7.23
C VAL A 189 12.83 7.40 -7.59
N ASN A 190 12.32 6.71 -8.61
CA ASN A 190 10.94 6.86 -9.08
C ASN A 190 9.99 5.98 -8.25
N CYS A 191 9.32 6.60 -7.27
CA CYS A 191 8.26 6.03 -6.44
C CYS A 191 6.87 6.60 -6.81
N ALA A 192 6.69 7.09 -8.05
CA ALA A 192 5.49 7.80 -8.47
C ALA A 192 4.26 6.89 -8.71
N GLY A 193 4.31 5.62 -8.30
CA GLY A 193 3.19 4.70 -8.37
C GLY A 193 2.64 4.55 -9.78
N ALA A 194 1.33 4.72 -9.97
CA ALA A 194 0.68 4.59 -11.27
C ALA A 194 1.18 5.61 -12.32
N TRP A 195 1.80 6.70 -11.87
CA TRP A 195 2.35 7.75 -12.76
C TRP A 195 3.81 7.55 -13.12
N ALA A 196 4.46 6.50 -12.61
CA ALA A 196 5.90 6.31 -12.82
C ALA A 196 6.27 6.21 -14.31
N GLY A 197 5.40 5.62 -15.13
CA GLY A 197 5.60 5.52 -16.57
C GLY A 197 5.43 6.82 -17.34
N GLN A 198 4.95 7.90 -16.73
CA GLN A 198 4.81 9.22 -17.35
C GLN A 198 6.08 10.07 -17.22
N ILE A 199 7.07 9.62 -16.45
CA ILE A 199 8.33 10.33 -16.20
C ILE A 199 9.40 9.74 -17.12
N ALA A 200 9.90 10.55 -18.01
CA ALA A 200 10.91 10.17 -19.00
C ALA A 200 12.33 10.50 -18.51
N PRO A 201 13.33 9.98 -19.25
CA PRO A 201 13.62 8.60 -19.64
C PRO A 201 14.29 7.81 -18.52
N PRO A 202 14.38 6.49 -18.58
CA PRO A 202 13.64 5.58 -19.41
C PRO A 202 12.20 5.39 -18.91
N SER A 203 11.29 4.95 -19.77
CA SER A 203 9.89 4.70 -19.40
C SER A 203 9.79 3.48 -18.47
N ILE A 204 9.06 3.65 -17.38
CA ILE A 204 8.75 2.57 -16.45
C ILE A 204 7.36 2.01 -16.79
N PRO A 205 7.20 0.72 -17.11
CA PRO A 205 5.93 0.17 -17.62
C PRO A 205 4.90 0.00 -16.50
N THR A 206 4.36 1.12 -16.00
CA THR A 206 3.26 1.12 -15.03
C THR A 206 1.95 1.57 -15.68
N ARG A 207 0.84 0.99 -15.21
CA ARG A 207 -0.51 1.37 -15.58
C ARG A 207 -1.39 1.60 -14.35
N PRO A 208 -2.35 2.51 -14.41
CA PRO A 208 -3.32 2.68 -13.32
C PRO A 208 -4.38 1.58 -13.38
N VAL A 209 -4.61 0.91 -12.24
CA VAL A 209 -5.72 -0.04 -12.06
C VAL A 209 -6.64 0.51 -10.98
N LYS A 210 -7.81 0.99 -11.38
CA LYS A 210 -8.77 1.63 -10.50
C LYS A 210 -9.40 0.62 -9.54
N GLY A 211 -9.63 1.06 -8.31
CA GLY A 211 -10.42 0.34 -7.32
C GLY A 211 -11.28 1.31 -6.53
N GLN A 212 -12.57 0.99 -6.43
CA GLN A 212 -13.54 1.77 -5.65
C GLN A 212 -13.78 1.12 -4.30
N MET A 213 -13.96 1.95 -3.29
CA MET A 213 -14.24 1.54 -1.91
C MET A 213 -15.32 2.44 -1.30
N VAL A 214 -16.00 1.92 -0.30
CA VAL A 214 -16.98 2.65 0.49
C VAL A 214 -16.70 2.48 1.99
N CYS A 215 -16.91 3.53 2.74
CA CYS A 215 -16.86 3.54 4.21
C CYS A 215 -18.27 3.66 4.76
N VAL A 216 -18.64 2.76 5.65
CA VAL A 216 -19.90 2.81 6.39
C VAL A 216 -19.65 3.03 7.86
N VAL A 217 -20.57 3.73 8.52
CA VAL A 217 -20.52 4.05 9.96
C VAL A 217 -21.88 3.81 10.61
N PRO A 218 -21.92 3.45 11.92
CA PRO A 218 -23.16 3.32 12.65
C PRO A 218 -23.95 4.63 12.69
N HIS A 219 -25.30 4.53 12.70
CA HIS A 219 -26.13 5.67 13.05
C HIS A 219 -25.97 6.01 14.53
N GLY A 220 -25.69 7.28 14.86
CA GLY A 220 -25.58 7.76 16.25
C GLY A 220 -24.21 7.63 16.91
N GLY A 221 -23.15 7.27 16.16
CA GLY A 221 -21.77 7.15 16.67
C GLY A 221 -21.33 5.70 16.92
N ALA A 222 -20.13 5.53 17.51
CA ALA A 222 -19.59 4.21 17.79
C ALA A 222 -20.53 3.40 18.72
N PRO A 223 -20.75 2.11 18.44
CA PRO A 223 -21.65 1.31 19.25
C PRO A 223 -21.08 1.14 20.67
N HIS A 224 -21.92 1.32 21.70
CA HIS A 224 -21.57 1.06 23.10
C HIS A 224 -21.33 -0.45 23.38
N SER A 225 -21.66 -1.32 22.46
CA SER A 225 -21.61 -2.78 22.57
C SER A 225 -20.41 -3.45 21.90
N GLY A 226 -19.38 -2.68 21.54
CA GLY A 226 -18.21 -3.20 20.81
C GLY A 226 -18.36 -3.14 19.28
N PRO A 227 -17.33 -3.54 18.52
CA PRO A 227 -17.35 -3.51 17.07
C PRO A 227 -18.34 -4.54 16.50
N LEU A 228 -19.02 -4.17 15.40
CA LEU A 228 -19.94 -5.08 14.69
C LEU A 228 -19.24 -6.31 14.12
N ILE A 229 -18.01 -6.14 13.62
CA ILE A 229 -17.11 -7.15 13.09
C ILE A 229 -15.72 -6.89 13.67
N GLN A 230 -15.03 -7.95 14.12
CA GLN A 230 -13.69 -7.85 14.70
C GLN A 230 -12.59 -8.18 13.71
N HIS A 231 -12.79 -9.23 12.91
CA HIS A 231 -11.82 -9.69 11.93
C HIS A 231 -12.03 -8.97 10.60
N VAL A 232 -10.97 -8.86 9.80
CA VAL A 232 -11.14 -8.62 8.37
C VAL A 232 -11.90 -9.82 7.79
N VAL A 233 -12.91 -9.58 6.95
CA VAL A 233 -13.61 -10.65 6.23
C VAL A 233 -13.29 -10.51 4.75
N ARG A 234 -12.77 -11.58 4.14
CA ARG A 234 -12.51 -11.67 2.70
C ARG A 234 -13.46 -12.67 2.05
N THR A 235 -14.22 -12.20 1.09
CA THR A 235 -15.04 -13.04 0.22
C THR A 235 -14.67 -12.81 -1.23
N PRO A 236 -15.12 -13.64 -2.17
CA PRO A 236 -14.93 -13.36 -3.60
C PRO A 236 -15.56 -12.02 -4.05
N GLU A 237 -16.62 -11.56 -3.38
CA GLU A 237 -17.40 -10.40 -3.79
C GLU A 237 -16.94 -9.10 -3.11
N VAL A 238 -16.49 -9.19 -1.83
CA VAL A 238 -16.20 -8.01 -1.02
C VAL A 238 -15.19 -8.30 0.09
N TYR A 239 -14.36 -7.32 0.39
CA TYR A 239 -13.58 -7.23 1.63
C TYR A 239 -14.31 -6.34 2.62
N ILE A 240 -14.49 -6.83 3.85
CA ILE A 240 -15.08 -6.09 4.97
C ILE A 240 -13.95 -5.82 5.96
N ILE A 241 -13.58 -4.57 6.14
CA ILE A 241 -12.37 -4.18 6.86
C ILE A 241 -12.77 -3.27 8.03
N PRO A 242 -12.87 -3.80 9.26
CA PRO A 242 -13.19 -3.00 10.43
C PRO A 242 -12.02 -2.12 10.87
N ARG A 243 -12.36 -0.95 11.44
CA ARG A 243 -11.42 -0.01 12.07
C ARG A 243 -11.73 0.11 13.56
N SER A 244 -10.72 0.46 14.36
CA SER A 244 -10.85 0.59 15.81
C SER A 244 -11.80 1.72 16.23
N ASP A 245 -12.05 2.70 15.35
CA ASP A 245 -13.00 3.80 15.57
C ASP A 245 -14.45 3.48 15.16
N GLY A 246 -14.75 2.23 14.80
CA GLY A 246 -16.08 1.78 14.43
C GLY A 246 -16.45 1.97 12.95
N ARG A 247 -15.57 2.58 12.14
CA ARG A 247 -15.74 2.57 10.68
C ARG A 247 -15.57 1.16 10.14
N ILE A 248 -16.28 0.84 9.08
CA ILE A 248 -16.08 -0.38 8.28
C ILE A 248 -15.87 0.02 6.84
N LEU A 249 -14.80 -0.47 6.22
CA LEU A 249 -14.55 -0.28 4.81
C LEU A 249 -15.02 -1.51 4.03
N LEU A 250 -15.65 -1.27 2.89
CA LEU A 250 -16.07 -2.30 1.94
C LEU A 250 -15.37 -2.06 0.60
N GLY A 251 -14.78 -3.07 0.04
CA GLY A 251 -14.02 -2.97 -1.22
C GLY A 251 -13.64 -4.34 -1.76
N ALA A 252 -12.99 -4.40 -2.87
CA ALA A 252 -12.76 -3.29 -3.76
C ALA A 252 -12.93 -3.78 -5.20
N THR A 253 -13.32 -2.88 -6.07
CA THR A 253 -13.36 -3.18 -7.50
C THR A 253 -11.96 -3.29 -8.11
N VAL A 254 -11.89 -3.85 -9.31
CA VAL A 254 -10.70 -3.86 -10.18
C VAL A 254 -11.16 -3.44 -11.58
N GLU A 255 -10.69 -2.27 -12.04
CA GLU A 255 -11.18 -1.63 -13.25
C GLU A 255 -10.02 -1.07 -14.07
N GLU A 256 -10.00 -1.33 -15.37
CA GLU A 256 -9.07 -0.73 -16.33
C GLU A 256 -9.71 0.59 -16.89
N ALA A 257 -9.66 1.65 -16.10
CA ALA A 257 -10.30 2.94 -16.40
C ALA A 257 -9.27 4.08 -16.65
N GLY A 258 -8.00 3.74 -16.91
CA GLY A 258 -6.95 4.74 -17.01
C GLY A 258 -6.83 5.54 -15.72
N PHE A 259 -6.57 6.83 -15.84
CA PHE A 259 -6.44 7.74 -14.68
C PHE A 259 -7.77 8.30 -14.16
N ASP A 260 -8.92 7.79 -14.63
CA ASP A 260 -10.22 8.21 -14.11
C ASP A 260 -10.47 7.67 -12.69
N LYS A 261 -10.69 8.60 -11.75
CA LYS A 261 -11.04 8.32 -10.34
C LYS A 261 -12.50 8.64 -10.01
N THR A 262 -13.34 8.79 -11.01
CA THR A 262 -14.77 9.03 -10.78
C THR A 262 -15.39 7.86 -10.03
N VAL A 263 -16.10 8.14 -8.96
CA VAL A 263 -16.82 7.13 -8.17
C VAL A 263 -18.17 6.87 -8.83
N ASP A 264 -18.45 5.59 -9.12
CA ASP A 264 -19.73 5.17 -9.69
C ASP A 264 -20.73 4.81 -8.57
N PRO A 265 -21.86 5.54 -8.45
CA PRO A 265 -22.83 5.27 -7.40
C PRO A 265 -23.44 3.86 -7.44
N ASP A 266 -23.57 3.24 -8.61
CA ASP A 266 -24.10 1.88 -8.74
C ASP A 266 -23.11 0.85 -8.20
N THR A 267 -21.85 1.03 -8.48
CA THR A 267 -20.76 0.23 -7.92
C THR A 267 -20.70 0.34 -6.40
N ILE A 268 -20.87 1.54 -5.85
CA ILE A 268 -20.88 1.75 -4.39
C ILE A 268 -22.11 1.05 -3.76
N ARG A 269 -23.28 1.10 -4.39
CA ARG A 269 -24.45 0.36 -3.91
C ARG A 269 -24.24 -1.16 -3.92
N LYS A 270 -23.58 -1.69 -4.97
CA LYS A 270 -23.25 -3.12 -5.06
C LYS A 270 -22.29 -3.57 -3.96
N LEU A 271 -21.22 -2.79 -3.71
CA LEU A 271 -20.27 -3.07 -2.62
C LEU A 271 -20.96 -3.03 -1.25
N HIS A 272 -21.83 -2.03 -1.02
CA HIS A 272 -22.60 -1.95 0.21
C HIS A 272 -23.55 -3.14 0.36
N GLN A 273 -24.27 -3.51 -0.70
CA GLN A 273 -25.17 -4.66 -0.67
C GLN A 273 -24.41 -5.97 -0.39
N ALA A 274 -23.25 -6.21 -1.01
CA ALA A 274 -22.42 -7.37 -0.72
C ALA A 274 -21.99 -7.42 0.76
N GLY A 275 -21.68 -6.27 1.35
CA GLY A 275 -21.44 -6.17 2.79
C GLY A 275 -22.66 -6.51 3.63
N VAL A 276 -23.86 -6.05 3.23
CA VAL A 276 -25.14 -6.37 3.89
C VAL A 276 -25.48 -7.86 3.77
N ASP A 277 -25.24 -8.46 2.61
CA ASP A 277 -25.48 -9.90 2.39
C ASP A 277 -24.60 -10.77 3.32
N ALA A 278 -23.35 -10.33 3.54
CA ALA A 278 -22.46 -11.00 4.48
C ALA A 278 -22.80 -10.70 5.95
N VAL A 279 -23.15 -9.45 6.26
CA VAL A 279 -23.40 -8.94 7.63
C VAL A 279 -24.67 -8.08 7.61
N PRO A 280 -25.87 -8.68 7.79
CA PRO A 280 -27.16 -7.98 7.62
C PRO A 280 -27.35 -6.75 8.50
N ALA A 281 -26.68 -6.69 9.66
CA ALA A 281 -26.71 -5.50 10.51
C ALA A 281 -26.14 -4.25 9.84
N MET A 282 -25.33 -4.38 8.78
CA MET A 282 -24.81 -3.24 7.99
C MET A 282 -25.89 -2.49 7.24
N ALA A 283 -27.09 -3.10 6.99
CA ALA A 283 -28.23 -2.40 6.43
C ALA A 283 -28.67 -1.17 7.26
N LYS A 284 -28.34 -1.15 8.55
CA LYS A 284 -28.60 -0.03 9.47
C LYS A 284 -27.45 0.98 9.54
N MET A 285 -26.36 0.77 8.83
CA MET A 285 -25.24 1.70 8.77
C MET A 285 -25.44 2.70 7.62
N ARG A 286 -24.92 3.91 7.80
CA ARG A 286 -24.93 4.92 6.73
C ARG A 286 -23.63 4.91 5.95
N ILE A 287 -23.71 5.11 4.65
CA ILE A 287 -22.53 5.42 3.83
C ILE A 287 -22.00 6.78 4.30
N HIS A 288 -20.73 6.80 4.71
CA HIS A 288 -20.03 7.99 5.20
C HIS A 288 -19.17 8.61 4.11
N ASP A 289 -18.47 7.78 3.34
CA ASP A 289 -17.51 8.20 2.32
C ASP A 289 -17.40 7.12 1.24
N ALA A 290 -17.10 7.53 0.02
CA ALA A 290 -16.78 6.63 -1.07
C ALA A 290 -15.68 7.24 -1.94
N TRP A 291 -14.72 6.43 -2.35
CA TRP A 291 -13.57 6.92 -3.11
C TRP A 291 -13.07 5.89 -4.11
N ALA A 292 -12.24 6.35 -5.05
CA ALA A 292 -11.49 5.52 -5.96
C ALA A 292 -9.99 5.79 -5.82
N GLY A 293 -9.19 4.74 -5.93
CA GLY A 293 -7.73 4.82 -5.98
C GLY A 293 -7.17 4.12 -7.20
N LEU A 294 -5.94 4.47 -7.58
CA LEU A 294 -5.25 3.90 -8.73
C LEU A 294 -4.07 3.06 -8.23
N ARG A 295 -4.22 1.74 -8.31
CA ARG A 295 -3.13 0.80 -8.02
C ARG A 295 -2.08 0.90 -9.12
N PRO A 296 -0.78 0.92 -8.79
CA PRO A 296 0.29 0.86 -9.79
C PRO A 296 0.44 -0.56 -10.31
N GLY A 297 -0.23 -0.90 -11.39
CA GLY A 297 -0.06 -2.19 -12.08
C GLY A 297 1.18 -2.19 -12.97
N THR A 298 1.76 -3.34 -13.18
CA THR A 298 2.83 -3.64 -14.14
C THR A 298 2.36 -4.71 -15.13
N PRO A 299 3.05 -5.00 -16.23
CA PRO A 299 2.64 -6.03 -17.17
C PRO A 299 2.47 -7.43 -16.53
N ASP A 300 3.32 -7.77 -15.55
CA ASP A 300 3.34 -9.06 -14.84
C ASP A 300 2.73 -8.96 -13.41
N ASN A 301 2.26 -7.79 -13.01
CA ASN A 301 1.76 -7.47 -11.67
C ASN A 301 2.79 -7.67 -10.53
N LEU A 302 4.09 -7.81 -10.84
CA LEU A 302 5.16 -7.80 -9.87
C LEU A 302 5.72 -6.37 -9.71
N PRO A 303 6.23 -5.98 -8.53
CA PRO A 303 6.85 -4.67 -8.34
C PRO A 303 8.11 -4.53 -9.21
N ILE A 304 8.49 -3.28 -9.48
CA ILE A 304 9.72 -2.93 -10.16
C ILE A 304 10.64 -2.34 -9.12
N LEU A 305 11.75 -3.04 -8.81
CA LEU A 305 12.69 -2.70 -7.75
C LEU A 305 14.12 -2.80 -8.29
N GLY A 306 14.80 -1.68 -8.46
CA GLY A 306 16.20 -1.69 -8.89
C GLY A 306 16.63 -0.50 -9.72
N GLU A 307 17.91 -0.49 -10.08
CA GLU A 307 18.49 0.49 -10.99
C GLU A 307 18.04 0.22 -12.42
N THR A 308 17.70 1.28 -13.14
CA THR A 308 17.32 1.22 -14.56
C THR A 308 18.56 1.15 -15.45
N SER A 309 18.39 1.22 -16.76
CA SER A 309 19.49 1.38 -17.73
C SER A 309 20.22 2.74 -17.62
N LEU A 310 19.64 3.73 -16.93
CA LEU A 310 20.28 5.00 -16.61
C LEU A 310 20.91 4.93 -15.22
N ARG A 311 22.24 5.01 -15.17
CA ARG A 311 22.99 4.96 -13.90
C ARG A 311 22.49 6.01 -12.91
N GLY A 312 22.29 5.63 -11.64
CA GLY A 312 21.79 6.50 -10.58
C GLY A 312 20.27 6.75 -10.66
N TYR A 313 19.56 6.15 -11.60
CA TYR A 313 18.11 6.20 -11.67
C TYR A 313 17.49 4.85 -11.31
N TYR A 314 16.72 4.84 -10.24
CA TYR A 314 16.08 3.65 -9.69
C TYR A 314 14.58 3.72 -9.90
N ALA A 315 13.95 2.56 -10.18
CA ALA A 315 12.51 2.39 -10.16
C ALA A 315 12.11 1.60 -8.92
N VAL A 316 11.18 2.15 -8.13
CA VAL A 316 10.65 1.53 -6.90
C VAL A 316 9.14 1.73 -6.88
N THR A 317 8.43 0.95 -7.68
CA THR A 317 7.01 1.14 -7.99
C THR A 317 6.34 -0.17 -8.43
N GLY A 318 5.10 -0.11 -8.89
CA GLY A 318 4.44 -1.28 -9.45
C GLY A 318 3.94 -2.31 -8.43
N HIS A 319 3.83 -1.94 -7.16
CA HIS A 319 3.43 -2.86 -6.07
C HIS A 319 1.98 -3.34 -6.15
N TYR A 320 1.21 -2.88 -7.12
CA TYR A 320 -0.18 -3.27 -7.41
C TYR A 320 -1.08 -3.25 -6.15
N ARG A 321 -1.44 -4.45 -5.62
CA ARG A 321 -2.31 -4.60 -4.45
C ARG A 321 -1.54 -4.54 -3.13
N ASP A 322 -0.23 -4.80 -3.17
CA ASP A 322 0.58 -5.13 -1.99
C ASP A 322 1.46 -3.98 -1.50
N GLY A 323 1.22 -2.75 -2.01
CA GLY A 323 2.06 -1.60 -1.67
C GLY A 323 2.10 -1.26 -0.18
N ILE A 324 0.98 -1.41 0.55
CA ILE A 324 0.96 -1.23 2.00
C ILE A 324 1.78 -2.36 2.65
N LEU A 325 1.45 -3.61 2.35
CA LEU A 325 2.14 -4.79 2.87
C LEU A 325 3.65 -4.72 2.64
N LEU A 326 4.10 -4.40 1.42
CA LEU A 326 5.51 -4.48 1.02
C LEU A 326 6.34 -3.24 1.39
N ALA A 327 5.74 -2.17 1.94
CA ALA A 327 6.46 -0.93 2.19
C ALA A 327 7.70 -1.08 3.09
N PRO A 328 7.65 -1.79 4.24
CA PRO A 328 8.83 -1.93 5.11
C PRO A 328 9.99 -2.64 4.42
N ILE A 329 9.73 -3.80 3.81
CA ILE A 329 10.79 -4.60 3.17
C ILE A 329 11.33 -3.91 1.91
N THR A 330 10.48 -3.26 1.11
CA THR A 330 10.92 -2.48 -0.05
C THR A 330 11.87 -1.38 0.37
N ALA A 331 11.53 -0.62 1.42
CA ALA A 331 12.40 0.44 1.93
C ALA A 331 13.75 -0.09 2.41
N GLN A 332 13.76 -1.23 3.08
CA GLN A 332 14.99 -1.86 3.55
C GLN A 332 15.89 -2.30 2.38
N LEU A 333 15.36 -3.15 1.49
CA LEU A 333 16.14 -3.73 0.39
C LEU A 333 16.64 -2.68 -0.61
N MET A 334 15.80 -1.67 -0.89
CA MET A 334 16.19 -0.60 -1.80
C MET A 334 17.21 0.36 -1.16
N ALA A 335 17.13 0.60 0.14
CA ALA A 335 18.16 1.38 0.82
C ALA A 335 19.49 0.62 0.83
N GLU A 336 19.50 -0.69 1.10
CA GLU A 336 20.69 -1.55 0.99
C GLU A 336 21.30 -1.45 -0.42
N LEU A 337 20.49 -1.62 -1.46
CA LEU A 337 20.94 -1.55 -2.86
C LEU A 337 21.53 -0.17 -3.20
N ILE A 338 20.83 0.91 -2.87
CA ILE A 338 21.21 2.30 -3.19
C ILE A 338 22.52 2.69 -2.49
N THR A 339 22.77 2.20 -1.28
CA THR A 339 24.01 2.48 -0.53
C THR A 339 25.15 1.49 -0.82
N GLY A 340 25.00 0.63 -1.82
CA GLY A 340 26.02 -0.31 -2.26
C GLY A 340 26.17 -1.55 -1.37
N CYS A 341 25.21 -1.79 -0.47
CA CYS A 341 25.12 -3.03 0.29
C CYS A 341 24.40 -4.11 -0.53
N LYS A 342 24.76 -5.38 -0.29
CA LYS A 342 24.02 -6.49 -0.89
C LYS A 342 22.65 -6.61 -0.23
N PRO A 343 21.54 -6.52 -1.00
CA PRO A 343 20.20 -6.73 -0.45
C PRO A 343 20.04 -8.11 0.21
N ALA A 344 19.32 -8.13 1.34
CA ALA A 344 19.10 -9.35 2.12
C ALA A 344 18.27 -10.41 1.36
N LEU A 345 17.47 -9.98 0.37
CA LEU A 345 16.71 -10.85 -0.52
C LEU A 345 17.06 -10.55 -1.98
N ASP A 346 16.90 -11.56 -2.85
CA ASP A 346 17.14 -11.40 -4.27
C ASP A 346 16.10 -10.48 -4.93
N LEU A 347 16.59 -9.43 -5.58
CA LEU A 347 15.77 -8.46 -6.32
C LEU A 347 15.73 -8.73 -7.83
N GLN A 348 16.44 -9.75 -8.32
CA GLN A 348 16.52 -10.02 -9.75
C GLN A 348 15.14 -10.25 -10.40
N PRO A 349 14.16 -10.94 -9.78
CA PRO A 349 12.83 -11.09 -10.33
C PRO A 349 12.06 -9.77 -10.50
N PHE A 350 12.47 -8.74 -9.77
CA PHE A 350 11.83 -7.41 -9.73
C PHE A 350 12.60 -6.35 -10.48
N SER A 351 13.72 -6.72 -11.12
CA SER A 351 14.57 -5.78 -11.86
C SER A 351 13.78 -5.01 -12.93
N PRO A 352 13.95 -3.68 -13.05
CA PRO A 352 13.37 -2.92 -14.16
C PRO A 352 13.85 -3.41 -15.53
N LEU A 353 15.03 -4.04 -15.60
CA LEU A 353 15.62 -4.54 -16.85
C LEU A 353 14.91 -5.80 -17.39
N ARG A 354 13.98 -6.42 -16.63
CA ARG A 354 13.19 -7.57 -17.11
C ARG A 354 12.18 -7.22 -18.21
N PHE A 355 11.97 -5.95 -18.47
CA PHE A 355 11.09 -5.48 -19.54
C PHE A 355 11.82 -5.03 -20.82
N GLY A 356 13.14 -5.22 -20.91
CA GLY A 356 13.97 -4.93 -22.07
C GLY A 356 14.78 -3.64 -21.94
#